data_e46f917613ae5fe2020a55495dc174e0
#
_entry.id   e46f917613ae5fe2020a55495dc174e0
#
_cell.length_a   1.000
_cell.length_b   1.000
_cell.length_c   1.000
_cell.angle_alpha   90.00
_cell.angle_beta   90.00
_cell.angle_gamma   90.00
#
_symmetry.space_group_name_H-M   'P 1'
#
loop_
_entity.id
_entity.type
_entity.pdbx_description
1 polymer ?
#
loop_
_entity_poly.entity_id
_entity_poly.type
_entity_poly.pdbx_seq_one_letter_code
_entity_poly.pdbx_strand_id
1 'polypeptide(L)'
;MKSKVIFKSFCFEITRKCNMKCLHCMRGEAQDLTISKQVIDECLDNIAGIYNFILTGGEPFLEPDMIEYLFDGIIRREIMVYGFSCVTNGSIRNEQMAKAWNRLADYIAARYKPTEDAEADRKYLRAIGQITVSYDKYHQLDCDPLDTVKWYRQRMNNHCIALRENLEENETIHALGRVLENDDIMRSGKIDYVVCPNRISLLKDTNMVETGVQVGCNGIITCAKDSSFEQQDKKNFGNILTEPLFDIMQRGMRAEPFTEKEAAVYDRV
;
A
#
# COMPACT_ATOMS: atom_id res chain seq x y z
N MET A 1 13.55 14.33 -22.22
CA MET A 1 12.59 14.19 -21.09
C MET A 1 12.68 12.74 -20.64
N LYS A 2 12.84 12.47 -19.34
CA LYS A 2 12.76 11.09 -18.82
C LYS A 2 11.35 10.55 -19.10
N SER A 3 11.26 9.31 -19.57
CA SER A 3 9.96 8.66 -19.79
C SER A 3 9.27 8.42 -18.46
N LYS A 4 8.04 8.95 -18.29
CA LYS A 4 7.25 8.71 -17.10
C LYS A 4 6.46 7.41 -17.22
N VAL A 5 6.18 6.80 -16.10
CA VAL A 5 5.51 5.48 -15.99
C VAL A 5 4.08 5.64 -15.50
N ILE A 6 3.19 4.81 -16.01
CA ILE A 6 1.82 4.67 -15.50
C ILE A 6 1.73 3.35 -14.75
N PHE A 7 1.17 3.36 -13.55
CA PHE A 7 1.00 2.15 -12.74
C PHE A 7 -0.46 1.72 -12.64
N LYS A 8 -0.71 0.44 -12.86
CA LYS A 8 -2.01 -0.17 -12.55
C LYS A 8 -2.25 -0.19 -11.03
N SER A 9 -1.21 -0.47 -10.26
CA SER A 9 -1.22 -0.38 -8.80
C SER A 9 0.15 0.04 -8.29
N PHE A 10 0.19 1.09 -7.46
CA PHE A 10 1.42 1.57 -6.83
C PHE A 10 1.21 1.83 -5.35
N CYS A 11 2.09 1.26 -4.55
CA CYS A 11 2.00 1.30 -3.10
C CYS A 11 3.16 2.11 -2.51
N PHE A 12 2.85 3.07 -1.63
CA PHE A 12 3.84 3.78 -0.82
C PHE A 12 3.85 3.20 0.59
N GLU A 13 4.97 2.62 1.00
CA GLU A 13 5.23 2.30 2.41
C GLU A 13 5.65 3.58 3.13
N ILE A 14 4.69 4.17 3.87
CA ILE A 14 4.89 5.47 4.52
C ILE A 14 5.84 5.35 5.71
N THR A 15 5.71 4.28 6.47
CA THR A 15 6.54 4.03 7.65
C THR A 15 6.57 2.55 7.99
N ARG A 16 7.67 2.10 8.61
CA ARG A 16 7.76 0.78 9.25
C ARG A 16 7.47 0.85 10.76
N LYS A 17 7.25 2.05 11.30
CA LYS A 17 6.77 2.24 12.66
C LYS A 17 5.37 1.69 12.82
N CYS A 18 5.12 1.07 13.96
CA CYS A 18 3.77 0.67 14.35
C CYS A 18 3.65 0.77 15.87
N ASN A 19 2.54 1.27 16.34
CA ASN A 19 2.21 1.35 17.76
C ASN A 19 1.56 0.06 18.30
N MET A 20 1.46 -1.00 17.46
CA MET A 20 0.92 -2.31 17.83
C MET A 20 1.93 -3.43 17.58
N LYS A 21 1.73 -4.56 18.28
CA LYS A 21 2.54 -5.79 18.16
C LYS A 21 1.66 -7.00 17.86
N CYS A 22 0.82 -6.91 16.83
CA CYS A 22 -0.11 -7.97 16.44
C CYS A 22 0.63 -9.28 16.15
N LEU A 23 0.15 -10.38 16.72
CA LEU A 23 0.78 -11.69 16.57
C LEU A 23 0.77 -12.22 15.14
N HIS A 24 -0.24 -11.82 14.35
CA HIS A 24 -0.40 -12.21 12.94
C HIS A 24 0.23 -11.22 11.95
N CYS A 25 1.03 -10.26 12.43
CA CYS A 25 1.60 -9.23 11.58
C CYS A 25 2.56 -9.82 10.54
N MET A 26 2.16 -9.81 9.27
CA MET A 26 2.98 -10.27 8.15
C MET A 26 4.22 -9.42 7.89
N ARG A 27 4.24 -8.17 8.37
CA ARG A 27 5.39 -7.26 8.19
C ARG A 27 6.56 -7.60 9.10
N GLY A 28 6.32 -8.31 10.22
CA GLY A 28 7.32 -8.63 11.24
C GLY A 28 7.45 -7.55 12.31
N GLU A 29 8.64 -7.38 12.87
CA GLU A 29 8.91 -6.37 13.88
C GLU A 29 8.88 -4.96 13.30
N ALA A 30 8.28 -4.03 14.07
CA ALA A 30 8.29 -2.61 13.71
C ALA A 30 9.72 -2.06 13.70
N GLN A 31 10.00 -1.16 12.77
CA GLN A 31 11.30 -0.50 12.61
C GLN A 31 11.12 1.01 12.68
N ASP A 32 12.08 1.71 13.27
CA ASP A 32 12.06 3.19 13.32
C ASP A 32 12.52 3.76 11.97
N LEU A 33 11.65 3.64 10.97
CA LEU A 33 11.92 4.10 9.62
C LEU A 33 10.66 4.74 9.02
N THR A 34 10.82 5.94 8.49
CA THR A 34 9.77 6.72 7.81
C THR A 34 10.27 7.12 6.43
N ILE A 35 9.40 7.11 5.44
CA ILE A 35 9.72 7.55 4.07
C ILE A 35 10.23 8.98 4.07
N SER A 36 11.29 9.25 3.33
CA SER A 36 11.82 10.61 3.18
C SER A 36 11.10 11.37 2.06
N LYS A 37 11.09 12.71 2.16
CA LYS A 37 10.61 13.58 1.08
C LYS A 37 11.35 13.32 -0.23
N GLN A 38 12.65 13.00 -0.16
CA GLN A 38 13.44 12.67 -1.33
C GLN A 38 12.91 11.43 -2.06
N VAL A 39 12.60 10.35 -1.33
CA VAL A 39 12.01 9.13 -1.93
C VAL A 39 10.67 9.44 -2.58
N ILE A 40 9.82 10.25 -1.93
CA ILE A 40 8.53 10.67 -2.48
C ILE A 40 8.74 11.46 -3.77
N ASP A 41 9.61 12.46 -3.76
CA ASP A 41 9.85 13.31 -4.92
C ASP A 41 10.43 12.53 -6.10
N GLU A 42 11.44 11.67 -5.87
CA GLU A 42 12.02 10.82 -6.92
C GLU A 42 10.97 9.88 -7.55
N CYS A 43 10.03 9.35 -6.74
CA CYS A 43 8.91 8.59 -7.30
C CYS A 43 7.98 9.46 -8.14
N LEU A 44 7.48 10.55 -7.57
CA LEU A 44 6.46 11.37 -8.20
C LEU A 44 6.96 12.06 -9.49
N ASP A 45 8.24 12.39 -9.57
CA ASP A 45 8.84 12.99 -10.76
C ASP A 45 8.89 12.02 -11.96
N ASN A 46 8.85 10.71 -11.68
CA ASN A 46 8.89 9.64 -12.68
C ASN A 46 7.52 9.01 -12.97
N ILE A 47 6.46 9.42 -12.28
CA ILE A 47 5.11 8.85 -12.43
C ILE A 47 4.23 9.81 -13.24
N ALA A 48 3.54 9.27 -14.27
CA ALA A 48 2.53 9.99 -15.04
C ALA A 48 1.12 9.73 -14.50
N GLY A 49 0.85 8.53 -13.99
CA GLY A 49 -0.44 8.17 -13.46
C GLY A 49 -0.43 6.89 -12.65
N ILE A 50 -1.44 6.75 -11.78
CA ILE A 50 -1.66 5.57 -10.93
C ILE A 50 -3.16 5.25 -10.93
N TYR A 51 -3.52 4.04 -11.35
CA TYR A 51 -4.92 3.62 -11.29
C TYR A 51 -5.35 3.30 -9.85
N ASN A 52 -4.57 2.50 -9.15
CA ASN A 52 -4.84 2.15 -7.76
C ASN A 52 -3.64 2.56 -6.89
N PHE A 53 -3.81 3.66 -6.16
CA PHE A 53 -2.81 4.21 -5.28
C PHE A 53 -3.04 3.72 -3.84
N ILE A 54 -2.03 3.11 -3.24
CA ILE A 54 -2.17 2.45 -1.94
C ILE A 54 -1.15 3.04 -0.95
N LEU A 55 -1.63 3.39 0.23
CA LEU A 55 -0.77 3.68 1.38
C LEU A 55 -0.66 2.43 2.27
N THR A 56 0.55 2.11 2.65
CA THR A 56 0.85 0.98 3.55
C THR A 56 1.99 1.33 4.51
N GLY A 57 2.32 0.35 5.35
CA GLY A 57 3.45 0.45 6.27
C GLY A 57 3.30 -0.48 7.46
N GLY A 58 3.85 -0.06 8.58
CA GLY A 58 3.42 -0.53 9.90
C GLY A 58 2.07 0.06 10.22
N GLU A 59 2.04 1.30 10.76
CA GLU A 59 0.81 2.10 10.88
C GLU A 59 1.02 3.45 10.17
N PRO A 60 0.45 3.61 8.96
CA PRO A 60 0.68 4.82 8.16
C PRO A 60 0.25 6.11 8.86
N PHE A 61 -0.81 6.06 9.68
CA PHE A 61 -1.37 7.25 10.33
C PHE A 61 -0.52 7.80 11.48
N LEU A 62 0.61 7.15 11.80
CA LEU A 62 1.64 7.73 12.66
C LEU A 62 2.40 8.88 11.99
N GLU A 63 2.37 8.96 10.65
CA GLU A 63 3.15 9.92 9.87
C GLU A 63 2.26 10.82 8.98
N PRO A 64 1.35 11.61 9.59
CA PRO A 64 0.41 12.45 8.85
C PRO A 64 1.09 13.49 7.96
N ASP A 65 2.23 14.05 8.40
CA ASP A 65 2.99 15.04 7.65
C ASP A 65 3.54 14.47 6.32
N MET A 66 3.97 13.22 6.33
CA MET A 66 4.50 12.57 5.14
C MET A 66 3.39 12.19 4.16
N ILE A 67 2.23 11.78 4.68
CA ILE A 67 1.05 11.51 3.85
C ILE A 67 0.54 12.82 3.21
N GLU A 68 0.45 13.89 3.97
CA GLU A 68 0.09 15.22 3.45
C GLU A 68 1.07 15.68 2.37
N TYR A 69 2.38 15.56 2.62
CA TYR A 69 3.42 15.91 1.64
C TYR A 69 3.28 15.12 0.34
N LEU A 70 3.02 13.82 0.43
CA LEU A 70 2.81 12.93 -0.71
C LEU A 70 1.55 13.33 -1.51
N PHE A 71 0.43 13.59 -0.85
CA PHE A 71 -0.81 13.99 -1.51
C PHE A 71 -0.68 15.36 -2.19
N ASP A 72 -0.09 16.33 -1.50
CA ASP A 72 0.20 17.64 -2.09
C ASP A 72 1.21 17.54 -3.25
N GLY A 73 2.14 16.60 -3.17
CA GLY A 73 3.08 16.28 -4.24
C GLY A 73 2.40 15.74 -5.49
N ILE A 74 1.39 14.87 -5.34
CA ILE A 74 0.55 14.34 -6.43
C ILE A 74 -0.25 15.48 -7.08
N ILE A 75 -0.89 16.31 -6.26
CA ILE A 75 -1.71 17.44 -6.74
C ILE A 75 -0.85 18.45 -7.50
N ARG A 76 0.27 18.87 -6.95
CA ARG A 76 1.18 19.87 -7.59
C ARG A 76 1.76 19.39 -8.92
N ARG A 77 2.01 18.09 -9.07
CA ARG A 77 2.56 17.49 -10.29
C ARG A 77 1.48 17.05 -11.27
N GLU A 78 0.22 17.29 -10.92
CA GLU A 78 -0.95 16.92 -11.72
C GLU A 78 -0.97 15.44 -12.11
N ILE A 79 -0.46 14.57 -11.22
CA ILE A 79 -0.41 13.13 -11.47
C ILE A 79 -1.85 12.60 -11.51
N MET A 80 -2.16 11.85 -12.54
CA MET A 80 -3.45 11.22 -12.70
C MET A 80 -3.62 10.06 -11.72
N VAL A 81 -4.60 10.15 -10.83
CA VAL A 81 -4.96 9.09 -9.88
C VAL A 81 -6.45 8.80 -10.04
N TYR A 82 -6.82 7.51 -10.12
CA TYR A 82 -8.23 7.13 -10.25
C TYR A 82 -8.86 6.74 -8.90
N GLY A 83 -8.09 6.24 -7.99
CA GLY A 83 -8.55 5.91 -6.65
C GLY A 83 -7.37 5.66 -5.72
N PHE A 84 -7.61 5.81 -4.42
CA PHE A 84 -6.58 5.58 -3.42
C PHE A 84 -7.16 4.94 -2.16
N SER A 85 -6.31 4.22 -1.43
CA SER A 85 -6.72 3.47 -0.25
C SER A 85 -5.62 3.38 0.78
N CYS A 86 -6.02 3.12 2.01
CA CYS A 86 -5.13 2.80 3.12
C CYS A 86 -5.78 1.77 4.04
N VAL A 87 -4.96 0.90 4.60
CA VAL A 87 -5.33 0.05 5.73
C VAL A 87 -4.65 0.60 6.98
N THR A 88 -5.43 0.78 8.05
CA THR A 88 -4.96 1.27 9.35
C THR A 88 -5.42 0.36 10.47
N ASN A 89 -4.69 0.33 11.57
CA ASN A 89 -5.11 -0.38 12.78
C ASN A 89 -6.20 0.38 13.58
N GLY A 90 -6.57 1.59 13.14
CA GLY A 90 -7.66 2.36 13.73
C GLY A 90 -7.38 3.02 15.08
N SER A 91 -6.15 2.98 15.57
CA SER A 91 -5.79 3.58 16.86
C SER A 91 -5.65 5.11 16.81
N ILE A 92 -5.55 5.69 15.61
CA ILE A 92 -5.19 7.09 15.42
C ILE A 92 -6.34 7.86 14.76
N ARG A 93 -6.72 8.98 15.38
CA ARG A 93 -7.66 9.98 14.85
C ARG A 93 -6.91 11.27 14.66
N ASN A 94 -6.80 11.75 13.41
CA ASN A 94 -5.98 12.91 13.08
C ASN A 94 -6.70 13.83 12.08
N GLU A 95 -6.95 15.08 12.49
CA GLU A 95 -7.64 16.09 11.67
C GLU A 95 -6.85 16.49 10.42
N GLN A 96 -5.52 16.54 10.50
CA GLN A 96 -4.67 16.83 9.35
C GLN A 96 -4.82 15.74 8.28
N MET A 97 -4.83 14.47 8.71
CA MET A 97 -5.09 13.33 7.85
C MET A 97 -6.44 13.44 7.15
N ALA A 98 -7.52 13.74 7.90
CA ALA A 98 -8.85 13.87 7.31
C ALA A 98 -8.90 14.99 6.26
N LYS A 99 -8.26 16.13 6.53
CA LYS A 99 -8.16 17.24 5.59
C LYS A 99 -7.33 16.89 4.34
N ALA A 100 -6.16 16.26 4.52
CA ALA A 100 -5.32 15.83 3.41
C ALA A 100 -6.05 14.81 2.52
N TRP A 101 -6.78 13.87 3.13
CA TRP A 101 -7.59 12.88 2.45
C TRP A 101 -8.67 13.52 1.57
N ASN A 102 -9.42 14.48 2.13
CA ASN A 102 -10.44 15.21 1.39
C ASN A 102 -9.83 15.96 0.21
N ARG A 103 -8.70 16.66 0.39
CA ARG A 103 -8.03 17.39 -0.71
C ARG A 103 -7.67 16.48 -1.89
N LEU A 104 -7.11 15.29 -1.62
CA LEU A 104 -6.78 14.36 -2.70
C LEU A 104 -8.05 13.77 -3.33
N ALA A 105 -9.07 13.44 -2.55
CA ALA A 105 -10.34 12.95 -3.06
C ALA A 105 -11.03 13.98 -3.96
N ASP A 106 -11.09 15.26 -3.54
CA ASP A 106 -11.65 16.36 -4.31
C ASP A 106 -10.86 16.62 -5.60
N TYR A 107 -9.52 16.52 -5.54
CA TYR A 107 -8.66 16.63 -6.72
C TYR A 107 -8.99 15.54 -7.77
N ILE A 108 -9.18 14.29 -7.34
CA ILE A 108 -9.54 13.18 -8.21
C ILE A 108 -10.95 13.37 -8.76
N ALA A 109 -11.92 13.69 -7.89
CA ALA A 109 -13.31 13.88 -8.28
C ALA A 109 -13.49 15.01 -9.31
N ALA A 110 -12.75 16.12 -9.16
CA ALA A 110 -12.78 17.25 -10.10
C ALA A 110 -12.27 16.88 -11.51
N ARG A 111 -11.54 15.79 -11.68
CA ARG A 111 -11.01 15.30 -12.96
C ARG A 111 -11.82 14.15 -13.55
N TYR A 112 -12.77 13.66 -12.80
CA TYR A 112 -13.65 12.59 -13.25
C TYR A 112 -14.57 13.09 -14.36
N LYS A 113 -14.69 12.30 -15.40
CA LYS A 113 -15.65 12.55 -16.48
C LYS A 113 -16.82 11.60 -16.31
N PRO A 114 -18.02 12.12 -16.02
CA PRO A 114 -19.20 11.28 -15.88
C PRO A 114 -19.46 10.44 -17.13
N THR A 115 -19.97 9.24 -16.91
CA THR A 115 -20.40 8.32 -17.96
C THR A 115 -21.91 8.45 -18.20
N GLU A 116 -22.48 7.58 -19.03
CA GLU A 116 -23.95 7.50 -19.20
C GLU A 116 -24.62 6.76 -18.02
N ASP A 117 -23.84 6.05 -17.19
CA ASP A 117 -24.33 5.32 -16.02
C ASP A 117 -24.14 6.14 -14.73
N ALA A 118 -25.16 6.92 -14.39
CA ALA A 118 -25.15 7.78 -13.21
C ALA A 118 -25.07 6.99 -11.87
N GLU A 119 -25.42 5.69 -11.85
CA GLU A 119 -25.29 4.86 -10.66
C GLU A 119 -23.85 4.40 -10.48
N ALA A 120 -23.21 3.95 -11.55
CA ALA A 120 -21.79 3.62 -11.57
C ALA A 120 -20.93 4.84 -11.20
N ASP A 121 -21.25 6.00 -11.73
CA ASP A 121 -20.57 7.27 -11.42
C ASP A 121 -20.66 7.59 -9.92
N ARG A 122 -21.85 7.50 -9.33
CA ARG A 122 -22.03 7.73 -7.89
C ARG A 122 -21.26 6.72 -7.04
N LYS A 123 -21.27 5.44 -7.44
CA LYS A 123 -20.54 4.39 -6.76
C LYS A 123 -19.03 4.64 -6.81
N TYR A 124 -18.52 5.01 -7.98
CA TYR A 124 -17.10 5.35 -8.14
C TYR A 124 -16.72 6.57 -7.28
N LEU A 125 -17.44 7.68 -7.37
CA LEU A 125 -17.13 8.90 -6.62
C LEU A 125 -17.15 8.69 -5.10
N ARG A 126 -17.99 7.76 -4.60
CA ARG A 126 -17.99 7.38 -3.19
C ARG A 126 -16.79 6.51 -2.78
N ALA A 127 -16.17 5.84 -3.74
CA ALA A 127 -15.07 4.89 -3.50
C ALA A 127 -13.67 5.46 -3.77
N ILE A 128 -13.56 6.72 -4.18
CA ILE A 128 -12.28 7.35 -4.58
C ILE A 128 -11.20 7.23 -3.49
N GLY A 129 -11.55 7.50 -2.23
CA GLY A 129 -10.61 7.43 -1.11
C GLY A 129 -11.10 6.45 -0.06
N GLN A 130 -10.56 5.24 -0.05
CA GLN A 130 -10.99 4.18 0.86
C GLN A 130 -10.05 4.06 2.06
N ILE A 131 -10.60 4.13 3.27
CA ILE A 131 -9.92 3.72 4.51
C ILE A 131 -10.53 2.43 5.01
N THR A 132 -9.68 1.43 5.23
CA THR A 132 -10.07 0.18 5.86
C THR A 132 -9.44 0.11 7.25
N VAL A 133 -10.29 0.07 8.27
CA VAL A 133 -9.86 -0.12 9.66
C VAL A 133 -9.84 -1.61 9.95
N SER A 134 -8.66 -2.13 10.27
CA SER A 134 -8.51 -3.55 10.65
C SER A 134 -9.02 -3.79 12.06
N TYR A 135 -9.84 -4.83 12.20
CA TYR A 135 -10.34 -5.26 13.49
C TYR A 135 -10.49 -6.79 13.51
N ASP A 136 -9.67 -7.44 14.29
CA ASP A 136 -9.71 -8.88 14.49
C ASP A 136 -9.21 -9.25 15.89
N LYS A 137 -9.31 -10.52 16.25
CA LYS A 137 -8.92 -11.04 17.56
C LYS A 137 -7.43 -10.85 17.93
N TYR A 138 -6.58 -10.50 16.95
CA TYR A 138 -5.16 -10.29 17.16
C TYR A 138 -4.80 -8.81 17.29
N HIS A 139 -5.74 -7.90 16.99
CA HIS A 139 -5.58 -6.46 17.20
C HIS A 139 -5.94 -6.11 18.65
N GLN A 140 -4.93 -5.84 19.45
CA GLN A 140 -5.09 -5.40 20.83
C GLN A 140 -5.21 -3.87 20.85
N LEU A 141 -6.43 -3.36 20.78
CA LEU A 141 -6.74 -1.94 20.82
C LEU A 141 -7.28 -1.54 22.18
N ASP A 142 -6.77 -0.42 22.70
CA ASP A 142 -7.32 0.24 23.90
C ASP A 142 -8.58 1.10 23.59
N CYS A 143 -9.02 1.13 22.33
CA CYS A 143 -10.16 1.91 21.87
C CYS A 143 -11.06 1.07 20.97
N ASP A 144 -12.36 1.39 20.93
CA ASP A 144 -13.28 0.79 19.96
C ASP A 144 -12.97 1.29 18.54
N PRO A 145 -12.60 0.40 17.60
CA PRO A 145 -12.33 0.78 16.22
C PRO A 145 -13.57 1.34 15.50
N LEU A 146 -14.78 0.99 15.92
CA LEU A 146 -16.00 1.60 15.40
C LEU A 146 -16.07 3.08 15.67
N ASP A 147 -15.54 3.56 16.79
CA ASP A 147 -15.49 4.99 17.07
C ASP A 147 -14.51 5.71 16.14
N THR A 148 -13.43 5.08 15.75
CA THR A 148 -12.51 5.62 14.73
C THR A 148 -13.18 5.69 13.37
N VAL A 149 -13.92 4.65 12.98
CA VAL A 149 -14.71 4.66 11.74
C VAL A 149 -15.74 5.79 11.76
N LYS A 150 -16.50 5.96 12.87
CA LYS A 150 -17.48 7.05 13.04
C LYS A 150 -16.80 8.42 12.95
N TRP A 151 -15.63 8.56 13.62
CA TRP A 151 -14.88 9.81 13.67
C TRP A 151 -14.44 10.26 12.27
N TYR A 152 -13.87 9.36 11.46
CA TYR A 152 -13.47 9.67 10.08
C TYR A 152 -14.68 9.91 9.16
N ARG A 153 -15.76 9.13 9.29
CA ARG A 153 -16.99 9.33 8.50
C ARG A 153 -17.63 10.70 8.71
N GLN A 154 -17.47 11.31 9.88
CA GLN A 154 -17.96 12.66 10.15
C GLN A 154 -17.13 13.77 9.52
N ARG A 155 -15.89 13.49 9.14
CA ARG A 155 -14.89 14.47 8.68
C ARG A 155 -14.50 14.33 7.24
N MET A 156 -14.80 13.21 6.66
CA MET A 156 -14.45 12.92 5.27
C MET A 156 -15.64 13.10 4.35
N ASN A 157 -15.43 13.84 3.28
CA ASN A 157 -16.44 14.08 2.24
C ASN A 157 -16.77 12.77 1.49
N ASN A 158 -15.81 11.87 1.41
CA ASN A 158 -15.94 10.56 0.81
C ASN A 158 -16.15 9.49 1.89
N HIS A 159 -17.28 8.81 1.82
CA HIS A 159 -17.77 7.93 2.89
C HIS A 159 -17.26 6.49 2.81
N CYS A 160 -16.19 6.22 2.07
CA CYS A 160 -15.67 4.86 1.94
C CYS A 160 -14.73 4.50 3.09
N ILE A 161 -15.28 4.47 4.31
CA ILE A 161 -14.56 4.01 5.49
C ILE A 161 -15.22 2.73 5.97
N ALA A 162 -14.50 1.63 5.86
CA ALA A 162 -14.96 0.31 6.22
C ALA A 162 -14.22 -0.20 7.47
N LEU A 163 -14.94 -0.89 8.33
CA LEU A 163 -14.35 -1.78 9.30
C LEU A 163 -14.12 -3.13 8.60
N ARG A 164 -12.91 -3.61 8.63
CA ARG A 164 -12.60 -4.97 8.24
C ARG A 164 -12.56 -5.82 9.50
N GLU A 165 -13.67 -6.45 9.79
CA GLU A 165 -13.74 -7.52 10.77
C GLU A 165 -13.13 -8.76 10.12
N ASN A 166 -11.90 -9.02 10.49
CA ASN A 166 -11.20 -10.15 9.96
C ASN A 166 -11.41 -11.38 10.82
N LEU A 167 -11.47 -12.48 10.11
CA LEU A 167 -11.26 -13.85 10.54
C LEU A 167 -12.54 -14.54 10.98
N GLU A 168 -13.53 -14.49 10.12
CA GLU A 168 -14.40 -15.65 9.98
C GLU A 168 -13.55 -16.83 9.45
N GLU A 169 -14.03 -18.05 9.66
CA GLU A 169 -13.39 -19.35 9.40
C GLU A 169 -12.77 -19.54 7.99
N ASN A 170 -12.87 -18.53 7.12
CA ASN A 170 -12.48 -18.59 5.71
C ASN A 170 -11.28 -17.71 5.33
N GLU A 171 -10.79 -16.84 6.20
CA GLU A 171 -9.66 -15.98 5.84
C GLU A 171 -8.32 -16.68 6.00
N THR A 172 -7.49 -16.54 4.96
CA THR A 172 -6.15 -17.10 4.89
C THR A 172 -5.16 -16.16 5.57
N ILE A 173 -4.35 -16.68 6.46
CA ILE A 173 -3.26 -15.94 7.11
C ILE A 173 -1.97 -16.20 6.33
N HIS A 174 -1.29 -15.14 5.92
CA HIS A 174 -0.03 -15.27 5.21
C HIS A 174 1.11 -15.71 6.13
N ALA A 175 1.81 -16.78 5.76
CA ALA A 175 2.98 -17.29 6.49
C ALA A 175 4.19 -16.35 6.36
N LEU A 176 4.11 -15.18 6.97
CA LEU A 176 5.09 -14.10 6.89
C LEU A 176 5.26 -13.38 8.23
N GLY A 177 6.43 -12.80 8.43
CA GLY A 177 6.72 -11.98 9.61
C GLY A 177 6.49 -12.73 10.91
N ARG A 178 5.75 -12.13 11.84
CA ARG A 178 5.48 -12.74 13.18
C ARG A 178 4.63 -13.99 13.14
N VAL A 179 3.87 -14.21 12.08
CA VAL A 179 3.11 -15.47 11.91
C VAL A 179 4.04 -16.68 11.98
N LEU A 180 5.22 -16.57 11.35
CA LEU A 180 6.21 -17.66 11.33
C LEU A 180 6.82 -17.96 12.71
N GLU A 181 6.72 -17.03 13.65
CA GLU A 181 7.21 -17.14 15.02
C GLU A 181 6.13 -17.63 15.99
N ASN A 182 4.88 -17.78 15.50
CA ASN A 182 3.72 -18.14 16.33
C ASN A 182 3.15 -19.50 15.93
N ASP A 183 3.57 -20.54 16.65
CA ASP A 183 3.15 -21.92 16.39
C ASP A 183 1.61 -22.11 16.48
N ASP A 184 0.92 -21.39 17.35
CA ASP A 184 -0.53 -21.51 17.52
C ASP A 184 -1.28 -20.99 16.30
N ILE A 185 -0.80 -19.86 15.73
CA ILE A 185 -1.35 -19.32 14.48
C ILE A 185 -1.04 -20.27 13.32
N MET A 186 0.19 -20.77 13.23
CA MET A 186 0.62 -21.69 12.16
C MET A 186 -0.17 -23.01 12.18
N ARG A 187 -0.62 -23.48 13.35
CA ARG A 187 -1.42 -24.69 13.50
C ARG A 187 -2.92 -24.49 13.34
N SER A 188 -3.44 -23.30 13.64
CA SER A 188 -4.87 -23.05 13.79
C SER A 188 -5.56 -22.63 12.51
N GLY A 189 -4.83 -22.26 11.46
CA GLY A 189 -5.36 -21.49 10.37
C GLY A 189 -5.17 -22.08 8.98
N LYS A 190 -5.92 -21.57 8.06
CA LYS A 190 -5.65 -21.67 6.64
C LYS A 190 -4.42 -20.80 6.36
N ILE A 191 -3.26 -21.41 6.34
CA ILE A 191 -2.00 -20.72 6.05
C ILE A 191 -1.78 -20.64 4.55
N ASP A 192 -1.53 -19.43 4.05
CA ASP A 192 -1.15 -19.18 2.67
C ASP A 192 0.33 -18.78 2.59
N TYR A 193 1.04 -19.43 1.69
CA TYR A 193 2.44 -19.12 1.40
C TYR A 193 2.51 -18.15 0.23
N VAL A 194 2.65 -16.88 0.56
CA VAL A 194 2.72 -15.81 -0.45
C VAL A 194 4.06 -15.87 -1.18
N VAL A 195 3.99 -15.97 -2.48
CA VAL A 195 5.16 -15.89 -3.35
C VAL A 195 5.14 -14.54 -4.09
N CYS A 196 6.13 -13.70 -3.80
CA CYS A 196 6.29 -12.45 -4.54
C CYS A 196 6.73 -12.73 -5.98
N PRO A 197 6.12 -12.09 -7.00
CA PRO A 197 6.61 -12.19 -8.36
C PRO A 197 8.08 -11.77 -8.45
N ASN A 198 8.85 -12.48 -9.27
CA ASN A 198 10.24 -12.13 -9.55
C ASN A 198 10.40 -11.21 -10.76
N ARG A 199 9.28 -10.75 -11.32
CA ARG A 199 9.26 -9.95 -12.54
C ARG A 199 8.21 -8.86 -12.50
N ILE A 200 8.57 -7.67 -13.00
CA ILE A 200 7.67 -6.56 -13.27
C ILE A 200 7.29 -6.60 -14.75
N SER A 201 6.00 -6.45 -15.06
CA SER A 201 5.50 -6.37 -16.42
C SER A 201 5.30 -4.91 -16.83
N LEU A 202 6.16 -4.43 -17.73
CA LEU A 202 6.05 -3.11 -18.35
C LEU A 202 5.59 -3.27 -19.80
N LEU A 203 4.45 -2.67 -20.14
CA LEU A 203 3.95 -2.55 -21.50
C LEU A 203 4.65 -1.38 -22.20
N LYS A 204 5.52 -1.69 -23.17
CA LYS A 204 6.40 -0.70 -23.81
C LYS A 204 5.64 0.38 -24.58
N ASP A 205 4.50 0.05 -25.20
CA ASP A 205 3.73 0.96 -26.04
C ASP A 205 3.05 2.07 -25.23
N THR A 206 2.73 1.80 -23.96
CA THR A 206 1.99 2.72 -23.09
C THR A 206 2.81 3.17 -21.88
N ASN A 207 4.00 2.64 -21.66
CA ASN A 207 4.76 2.77 -20.42
C ASN A 207 3.94 2.39 -19.17
N MET A 208 3.00 1.46 -19.31
CA MET A 208 2.16 1.01 -18.20
C MET A 208 2.77 -0.21 -17.52
N VAL A 209 2.89 -0.15 -16.20
CA VAL A 209 3.27 -1.28 -15.35
C VAL A 209 2.00 -1.97 -14.85
N GLU A 210 1.82 -3.22 -15.24
CA GLU A 210 0.66 -4.04 -14.84
C GLU A 210 0.84 -4.72 -13.49
N THR A 211 2.07 -5.09 -13.17
CA THR A 211 2.40 -5.66 -11.85
C THR A 211 2.23 -4.58 -10.78
N GLY A 212 1.61 -4.93 -9.67
CA GLY A 212 1.59 -4.04 -8.51
C GLY A 212 3.01 -3.81 -7.99
N VAL A 213 3.38 -2.56 -7.81
CA VAL A 213 4.71 -2.12 -7.35
C VAL A 213 4.59 -1.40 -6.03
N GLN A 214 5.55 -1.61 -5.15
CA GLN A 214 5.68 -0.89 -3.88
C GLN A 214 7.04 -0.20 -3.81
N VAL A 215 7.04 1.04 -3.32
CA VAL A 215 8.24 1.71 -2.83
C VAL A 215 8.29 1.63 -1.30
N GLY A 216 9.39 1.14 -0.77
CA GLY A 216 9.68 1.09 0.66
C GLY A 216 10.15 2.45 1.20
N CYS A 217 10.11 2.63 2.52
CA CYS A 217 10.60 3.83 3.20
C CYS A 217 12.05 4.18 2.86
N ASN A 218 12.86 3.17 2.57
CA ASN A 218 14.28 3.27 2.20
C ASN A 218 14.51 3.45 0.70
N GLY A 219 13.47 3.66 -0.09
CA GLY A 219 13.54 3.83 -1.54
C GLY A 219 13.64 2.52 -2.34
N ILE A 220 13.63 1.37 -1.67
CA ILE A 220 13.65 0.05 -2.32
C ILE A 220 12.35 -0.20 -3.06
N ILE A 221 12.45 -0.69 -4.30
CA ILE A 221 11.30 -1.07 -5.12
C ILE A 221 11.05 -2.57 -5.02
N THR A 222 9.84 -2.94 -4.66
CA THR A 222 9.37 -4.32 -4.56
C THR A 222 8.05 -4.51 -5.30
N CYS A 223 7.55 -5.75 -5.39
CA CYS A 223 6.17 -5.95 -5.82
C CYS A 223 5.21 -5.57 -4.67
N ALA A 224 4.06 -4.96 -5.02
CA ALA A 224 3.01 -4.60 -4.08
C ALA A 224 2.18 -5.84 -3.67
N LYS A 225 2.88 -6.88 -3.22
CA LYS A 225 2.28 -8.05 -2.58
C LYS A 225 2.65 -8.05 -1.11
N ASP A 226 1.89 -8.84 -0.39
CA ASP A 226 2.17 -9.07 1.01
C ASP A 226 3.59 -9.65 1.16
N SER A 227 4.40 -8.97 1.94
CA SER A 227 5.79 -9.34 2.22
C SER A 227 6.24 -8.77 3.56
N SER A 228 7.10 -9.49 4.27
CA SER A 228 7.73 -8.95 5.47
C SER A 228 8.76 -7.87 5.11
N PHE A 229 9.10 -7.00 6.08
CA PHE A 229 10.15 -6.00 5.87
C PHE A 229 11.50 -6.63 5.50
N GLU A 230 11.82 -7.78 6.10
CA GLU A 230 13.03 -8.54 5.77
C GLU A 230 13.04 -9.04 4.32
N GLN A 231 11.88 -9.53 3.83
CA GLN A 231 11.76 -9.98 2.44
C GLN A 231 11.88 -8.81 1.47
N GLN A 232 11.28 -7.67 1.78
CA GLN A 232 11.40 -6.46 0.95
C GLN A 232 12.85 -6.03 0.80
N ASP A 233 13.62 -6.02 1.88
CA ASP A 233 15.03 -5.61 1.86
C ASP A 233 15.91 -6.58 1.07
N LYS A 234 15.60 -7.89 1.12
CA LYS A 234 16.37 -8.93 0.42
C LYS A 234 15.94 -9.20 -1.02
N LYS A 235 14.65 -9.00 -1.34
CA LYS A 235 14.03 -9.43 -2.60
C LYS A 235 13.45 -8.24 -3.38
N ASN A 236 14.31 -7.30 -3.74
CA ASN A 236 13.90 -6.07 -4.40
C ASN A 236 14.32 -6.02 -5.87
N PHE A 237 13.79 -5.04 -6.58
CA PHE A 237 14.08 -4.76 -8.00
C PHE A 237 15.12 -3.66 -8.19
N GLY A 238 15.51 -2.97 -7.13
CA GLY A 238 16.43 -1.85 -7.14
C GLY A 238 16.00 -0.76 -6.16
N ASN A 239 16.71 0.37 -6.18
CA ASN A 239 16.44 1.48 -5.27
C ASN A 239 16.34 2.80 -6.04
N ILE A 240 15.23 3.52 -5.86
CA ILE A 240 14.94 4.77 -6.57
C ILE A 240 15.92 5.90 -6.23
N LEU A 241 16.62 5.83 -5.12
CA LEU A 241 17.65 6.79 -4.74
C LEU A 241 18.97 6.60 -5.49
N THR A 242 19.18 5.43 -6.10
CA THR A 242 20.43 5.10 -6.80
C THR A 242 20.25 4.94 -8.30
N GLU A 243 19.03 4.67 -8.78
CA GLU A 243 18.74 4.50 -10.19
C GLU A 243 17.32 5.00 -10.54
N PRO A 244 17.07 5.49 -11.78
CA PRO A 244 15.77 5.99 -12.19
C PRO A 244 14.68 4.91 -12.12
N LEU A 245 13.49 5.28 -11.65
CA LEU A 245 12.33 4.36 -11.56
C LEU A 245 12.01 3.69 -12.90
N PHE A 246 12.11 4.44 -14.00
CA PHE A 246 11.86 3.91 -15.35
C PHE A 246 12.82 2.77 -15.71
N ASP A 247 14.11 2.91 -15.36
CA ASP A 247 15.14 1.91 -15.66
C ASP A 247 14.89 0.62 -14.85
N ILE A 248 14.48 0.76 -13.58
CA ILE A 248 14.07 -0.37 -12.74
C ILE A 248 12.88 -1.09 -13.40
N MET A 249 11.86 -0.35 -13.84
CA MET A 249 10.68 -0.93 -14.48
C MET A 249 11.02 -1.59 -15.82
N GLN A 250 11.89 -0.96 -16.62
CA GLN A 250 12.30 -1.47 -17.92
C GLN A 250 13.12 -2.75 -17.80
N ARG A 251 14.02 -2.82 -16.82
CA ARG A 251 14.75 -4.05 -16.50
C ARG A 251 13.80 -5.17 -16.07
N GLY A 252 12.84 -4.83 -15.24
CA GLY A 252 11.70 -5.67 -14.88
C GLY A 252 12.03 -7.01 -14.21
N MET A 253 13.29 -7.21 -13.81
CA MET A 253 13.76 -8.44 -13.18
C MET A 253 14.45 -8.11 -11.86
N ARG A 254 14.37 -9.01 -10.89
CA ARG A 254 15.16 -8.89 -9.67
C ARG A 254 16.65 -8.96 -9.97
N ALA A 255 17.42 -8.27 -9.14
CA ALA A 255 18.89 -8.33 -9.19
C ALA A 255 19.41 -9.71 -8.82
N GLU A 256 18.71 -10.44 -7.95
CA GLU A 256 19.07 -11.79 -7.52
C GLU A 256 18.00 -12.82 -7.93
N PRO A 257 18.40 -13.98 -8.52
CA PRO A 257 17.49 -15.06 -8.83
C PRO A 257 16.97 -15.74 -7.54
N PHE A 258 15.86 -16.45 -7.66
CA PHE A 258 15.38 -17.30 -6.56
C PHE A 258 16.44 -18.33 -6.15
N THR A 259 16.57 -18.54 -4.84
CA THR A 259 17.31 -19.70 -4.34
C THR A 259 16.54 -20.98 -4.65
N GLU A 260 17.23 -22.13 -4.70
CA GLU A 260 16.60 -23.43 -4.95
C GLU A 260 15.46 -23.76 -3.97
N LYS A 261 15.56 -23.31 -2.71
CA LYS A 261 14.49 -23.46 -1.71
C LYS A 261 13.24 -22.65 -2.06
N GLU A 262 13.41 -21.47 -2.62
CA GLU A 262 12.31 -20.60 -3.04
C GLU A 262 11.65 -21.12 -4.31
N ALA A 263 12.44 -21.67 -5.26
CA ALA A 263 11.94 -22.35 -6.43
C ALA A 263 11.11 -23.60 -6.08
N ALA A 264 11.56 -24.39 -5.10
CA ALA A 264 10.86 -25.58 -4.65
C ALA A 264 9.49 -25.30 -3.99
N VAL A 265 9.26 -24.07 -3.49
CA VAL A 265 7.93 -23.63 -3.01
C VAL A 265 7.02 -23.28 -4.20
N TYR A 266 7.58 -22.74 -5.29
CA TYR A 266 6.85 -22.43 -6.52
C TYR A 266 6.31 -23.69 -7.23
N ASP A 267 7.08 -24.78 -7.21
CA ASP A 267 6.70 -26.04 -7.89
C ASP A 267 5.63 -26.83 -7.10
N ARG A 268 5.23 -26.37 -5.91
CA ARG A 268 4.22 -27.02 -5.06
C ARG A 268 2.86 -26.30 -5.03
N VAL A 269 2.73 -25.17 -5.74
CA VAL A 269 1.51 -24.38 -5.92
C VAL A 269 1.08 -24.46 -7.39
#